data_3ba34fffd2c7cd59f8534155429c6ac1
#
_entry.id   3ba34fffd2c7cd59f8534155429c6ac1
#
_cell.length_a   1.000
_cell.length_b   1.000
_cell.length_c   1.000
_cell.angle_alpha   90.00
_cell.angle_beta   90.00
_cell.angle_gamma   90.00
#
_symmetry.space_group_name_H-M   'P 1'
#
loop_
_entity.id
_entity.type
_entity.pdbx_description
1 polymer ?
#
loop_
_entity_poly.entity_id
_entity_poly.type
_entity_poly.pdbx_seq_one_letter_code
_entity_poly.pdbx_strand_id
1 'polypeptide(L)'
;PAGYALSRKDMAGSGIIMKILLFTKFFSGGLIPTYLVVNGLHLVDTPYVLMIMGSFSVFNLILCRTFFINTLPIELQEAAEIDGCNMFQYFVKIVLPLSKAIIAIMALYYAVGHWNSFFNGMIYVTNMKLYPLQVILRDILISGQSVDPSSMDPDALEIMKQIARTIKYGVMIVSSLPVLIMYPFVQKYFVKGVMIGSVKG
;
A
#
# COMPACT_ATOMS: atom_id res chain seq x y z
N PRO A 1 7.56 -12.52 -3.81
CA PRO A 1 8.12 -13.83 -3.43
C PRO A 1 7.21 -14.63 -2.50
N ALA A 2 6.79 -14.06 -1.34
CA ALA A 2 5.98 -14.78 -0.34
C ALA A 2 4.65 -15.32 -0.90
N GLY A 3 3.93 -14.53 -1.71
CA GLY A 3 2.69 -14.97 -2.36
C GLY A 3 2.92 -16.16 -3.30
N TYR A 4 4.03 -16.16 -4.03
CA TYR A 4 4.42 -17.29 -4.88
C TYR A 4 4.76 -18.53 -4.04
N ALA A 5 5.61 -18.39 -3.02
CA ALA A 5 5.97 -19.50 -2.16
C ALA A 5 4.73 -20.17 -1.55
N LEU A 6 3.81 -19.37 -0.99
CA LEU A 6 2.56 -19.86 -0.38
C LEU A 6 1.53 -20.39 -1.40
N SER A 7 1.70 -20.13 -2.69
CA SER A 7 0.84 -20.70 -3.74
C SER A 7 1.23 -22.13 -4.12
N ARG A 8 2.45 -22.53 -3.83
CA ARG A 8 3.00 -23.84 -4.20
C ARG A 8 2.39 -24.96 -3.37
N LYS A 9 2.01 -26.05 -4.02
CA LYS A 9 1.44 -27.25 -3.37
C LYS A 9 2.47 -28.05 -2.58
N ASP A 10 3.73 -28.02 -3.02
CA ASP A 10 4.88 -28.73 -2.42
C ASP A 10 5.48 -28.00 -1.20
N MET A 11 5.06 -26.75 -0.92
CA MET A 11 5.50 -26.03 0.26
C MET A 11 4.85 -26.59 1.52
N ALA A 12 5.63 -27.34 2.32
CA ALA A 12 5.18 -27.84 3.61
C ALA A 12 4.75 -26.70 4.54
N GLY A 13 3.58 -26.84 5.17
CA GLY A 13 3.08 -25.86 6.13
C GLY A 13 2.42 -24.61 5.55
N SER A 14 2.31 -24.45 4.22
CA SER A 14 1.69 -23.29 3.59
C SER A 14 0.28 -23.00 4.10
N GLY A 15 -0.52 -24.04 4.33
CA GLY A 15 -1.87 -23.92 4.89
C GLY A 15 -1.89 -23.41 6.33
N ILE A 16 -0.94 -23.81 7.17
CA ILE A 16 -0.83 -23.36 8.57
C ILE A 16 -0.42 -21.89 8.59
N ILE A 17 0.61 -21.52 7.80
CA ILE A 17 1.06 -20.14 7.68
C ILE A 17 -0.08 -19.24 7.22
N MET A 18 -0.85 -19.66 6.21
CA MET A 18 -2.02 -18.89 5.73
C MET A 18 -3.09 -18.70 6.80
N LYS A 19 -3.37 -19.74 7.62
CA LYS A 19 -4.32 -19.62 8.73
C LYS A 19 -3.86 -18.62 9.78
N ILE A 20 -2.57 -18.64 10.14
CA ILE A 20 -1.98 -17.69 11.09
C ILE A 20 -2.07 -16.26 10.53
N LEU A 21 -1.70 -16.05 9.26
CA LEU A 21 -1.77 -14.75 8.63
C LEU A 21 -3.21 -14.23 8.52
N LEU A 22 -4.17 -15.10 8.20
CA LEU A 22 -5.59 -14.75 8.21
C LEU A 22 -6.07 -14.38 9.60
N PHE A 23 -5.65 -15.13 10.63
CA PHE A 23 -5.97 -14.78 12.01
C PHE A 23 -5.49 -13.37 12.35
N THR A 24 -4.24 -13.02 12.05
CA THR A 24 -3.69 -11.68 12.32
C THR A 24 -4.39 -10.56 11.53
N LYS A 25 -5.08 -10.89 10.45
CA LYS A 25 -5.89 -9.90 9.70
C LYS A 25 -7.16 -9.50 10.44
N PHE A 26 -7.80 -10.45 11.13
CA PHE A 26 -9.07 -10.22 11.82
C PHE A 26 -8.89 -9.87 13.30
N PHE A 27 -7.78 -10.30 13.91
CA PHE A 27 -7.46 -10.04 15.30
C PHE A 27 -6.25 -9.13 15.40
N SER A 28 -6.51 -7.88 15.79
CA SER A 28 -5.49 -6.85 15.99
C SER A 28 -5.43 -6.50 17.47
N GLY A 29 -4.25 -6.30 18.00
CA GLY A 29 -4.03 -5.79 19.36
C GLY A 29 -4.49 -4.35 19.56
N GLY A 30 -4.78 -3.64 18.46
CA GLY A 30 -5.16 -2.22 18.49
C GLY A 30 -3.98 -1.27 18.42
N LEU A 31 -4.29 0.02 18.51
CA LEU A 31 -3.32 1.09 18.32
C LEU A 31 -2.27 1.14 19.44
N ILE A 32 -2.72 1.08 20.70
CA ILE A 32 -1.83 1.22 21.88
C ILE A 32 -0.77 0.11 21.94
N PRO A 33 -1.13 -1.18 21.88
CA PRO A 33 -0.13 -2.24 21.81
C PRO A 33 0.83 -2.13 20.64
N THR A 34 0.33 -1.74 19.46
CA THR A 34 1.18 -1.53 18.28
C THR A 34 2.17 -0.39 18.52
N TYR A 35 1.71 0.72 19.10
CA TYR A 35 2.58 1.85 19.43
C TYR A 35 3.67 1.44 20.44
N LEU A 36 3.32 0.69 21.47
CA LEU A 36 4.30 0.22 22.47
C LEU A 36 5.37 -0.67 21.84
N VAL A 37 5.00 -1.56 20.92
CA VAL A 37 5.97 -2.38 20.17
C VAL A 37 6.88 -1.51 19.32
N VAL A 38 6.33 -0.58 18.55
CA VAL A 38 7.10 0.33 17.67
C VAL A 38 8.05 1.20 18.50
N ASN A 39 7.59 1.69 19.66
CA ASN A 39 8.41 2.47 20.57
C ASN A 39 9.51 1.62 21.23
N GLY A 40 9.20 0.40 21.64
CA GLY A 40 10.19 -0.54 22.19
C GLY A 40 11.27 -0.94 21.19
N LEU A 41 10.97 -0.89 19.89
CA LEU A 41 11.94 -1.09 18.80
C LEU A 41 12.72 0.19 18.43
N HIS A 42 12.52 1.29 19.15
CA HIS A 42 13.12 2.60 18.87
C HIS A 42 12.89 3.12 17.43
N LEU A 43 11.74 2.79 16.86
CA LEU A 43 11.37 3.20 15.50
C LEU A 43 10.58 4.52 15.46
N VAL A 44 9.99 4.93 16.59
CA VAL A 44 9.26 6.21 16.69
C VAL A 44 10.19 7.36 16.33
N ASP A 45 9.66 8.31 15.59
CA ASP A 45 10.37 9.50 15.10
C ASP A 45 11.57 9.21 14.18
N THR A 46 11.50 8.10 13.47
CA THR A 46 12.46 7.72 12.44
C THR A 46 11.79 7.60 11.06
N PRO A 47 12.52 7.80 9.94
CA PRO A 47 11.96 7.58 8.61
C PRO A 47 11.58 6.12 8.35
N TYR A 48 12.18 5.19 9.08
CA TYR A 48 11.95 3.76 8.93
C TYR A 48 10.56 3.31 9.39
N VAL A 49 9.96 4.01 10.38
CA VAL A 49 8.63 3.64 10.88
C VAL A 49 7.58 3.68 9.78
N LEU A 50 7.60 4.72 8.93
CA LEU A 50 6.65 4.86 7.83
C LEU A 50 6.85 3.80 6.75
N MET A 51 8.10 3.39 6.51
CA MET A 51 8.42 2.33 5.55
C MET A 51 7.95 0.97 6.06
N ILE A 52 8.20 0.65 7.34
CA ILE A 52 7.90 -0.66 7.93
C ILE A 52 6.39 -0.84 8.14
N MET A 53 5.70 0.17 8.68
CA MET A 53 4.26 0.09 9.01
C MET A 53 3.36 -0.14 7.79
N GLY A 54 3.83 0.21 6.59
CA GLY A 54 3.10 -0.03 5.34
C GLY A 54 3.65 -1.17 4.49
N SER A 55 4.74 -1.84 4.90
CA SER A 55 5.49 -2.76 4.04
C SER A 55 4.82 -4.12 3.82
N PHE A 56 3.94 -4.55 4.71
CA PHE A 56 3.28 -5.85 4.63
C PHE A 56 1.77 -5.75 4.79
N SER A 57 1.05 -6.41 3.90
CA SER A 57 -0.41 -6.54 3.96
C SER A 57 -0.82 -7.98 3.67
N VAL A 58 -1.54 -8.60 4.61
CA VAL A 58 -2.10 -9.94 4.43
C VAL A 58 -3.05 -9.99 3.24
N PHE A 59 -3.83 -8.93 3.00
CA PHE A 59 -4.72 -8.83 1.85
C PHE A 59 -3.94 -8.89 0.53
N ASN A 60 -2.88 -8.10 0.40
CA ASN A 60 -2.03 -8.09 -0.79
C ASN A 60 -1.34 -9.45 -1.00
N LEU A 61 -0.95 -10.11 0.09
CA LEU A 61 -0.37 -11.45 0.03
C LEU A 61 -1.36 -12.49 -0.51
N ILE A 62 -2.61 -12.46 -0.02
CA ILE A 62 -3.69 -13.34 -0.51
C ILE A 62 -3.94 -13.10 -1.99
N LEU A 63 -4.00 -11.84 -2.40
CA LEU A 63 -4.22 -11.48 -3.80
C LEU A 63 -3.09 -12.01 -4.70
N CYS A 64 -1.83 -11.83 -4.29
CA CYS A 64 -0.68 -12.42 -4.98
C CYS A 64 -0.75 -13.94 -5.05
N ARG A 65 -1.06 -14.59 -3.92
CA ARG A 65 -1.19 -16.06 -3.86
C ARG A 65 -2.26 -16.56 -4.82
N THR A 66 -3.44 -15.95 -4.81
CA THR A 66 -4.55 -16.33 -5.68
C THR A 66 -4.20 -16.14 -7.16
N PHE A 67 -3.51 -15.05 -7.49
CA PHE A 67 -3.01 -14.83 -8.84
C PHE A 67 -2.08 -15.98 -9.27
N PHE A 68 -1.11 -16.37 -8.46
CA PHE A 68 -0.17 -17.42 -8.81
C PHE A 68 -0.84 -18.80 -8.95
N ILE A 69 -1.80 -19.12 -8.08
CA ILE A 69 -2.56 -20.39 -8.18
C ILE A 69 -3.34 -20.46 -9.51
N ASN A 70 -3.90 -19.34 -9.96
CA ASN A 70 -4.74 -19.32 -11.15
C ASN A 70 -3.97 -19.14 -12.46
N THR A 71 -2.76 -18.58 -12.39
CA THR A 71 -2.00 -18.16 -13.60
C THR A 71 -0.84 -19.09 -13.91
N LEU A 72 -0.29 -19.79 -12.93
CA LEU A 72 0.87 -20.68 -13.10
C LEU A 72 0.42 -22.15 -12.98
N PRO A 73 0.18 -22.82 -14.10
CA PRO A 73 -0.12 -24.25 -14.10
C PRO A 73 1.11 -25.05 -13.67
N ILE A 74 0.89 -26.21 -13.03
CA ILE A 74 1.97 -27.05 -12.50
C ILE A 74 2.84 -27.61 -13.62
N GLU A 75 2.26 -27.87 -14.78
CA GLU A 75 2.90 -28.40 -15.97
C GLU A 75 4.04 -27.49 -16.47
N LEU A 76 3.90 -26.19 -16.26
CA LEU A 76 4.94 -25.22 -16.61
C LEU A 76 6.19 -25.37 -15.73
N GLN A 77 5.98 -25.71 -14.46
CA GLN A 77 7.08 -25.98 -13.54
C GLN A 77 7.75 -27.30 -13.87
N GLU A 78 6.96 -28.36 -14.11
CA GLU A 78 7.47 -29.70 -14.47
C GLU A 78 8.30 -29.63 -15.75
N ALA A 79 7.84 -28.92 -16.77
CA ALA A 79 8.61 -28.72 -17.99
C ALA A 79 9.94 -28.00 -17.74
N ALA A 80 9.93 -26.93 -16.90
CA ALA A 80 11.16 -26.22 -16.56
C ALA A 80 12.15 -27.08 -15.75
N GLU A 81 11.66 -28.00 -14.92
CA GLU A 81 12.50 -28.96 -14.18
C GLU A 81 13.14 -29.99 -15.12
N ILE A 82 12.39 -30.47 -16.13
CA ILE A 82 12.93 -31.36 -17.19
C ILE A 82 14.04 -30.64 -17.99
N ASP A 83 13.85 -29.31 -18.24
CA ASP A 83 14.85 -28.46 -18.91
C ASP A 83 16.06 -28.13 -18.01
N GLY A 84 16.14 -28.68 -16.79
CA GLY A 84 17.25 -28.49 -15.86
C GLY A 84 17.23 -27.14 -15.11
N CYS A 85 16.12 -26.43 -15.12
CA CYS A 85 15.98 -25.18 -14.35
C CYS A 85 15.90 -25.48 -12.84
N ASN A 86 16.77 -24.87 -12.07
CA ASN A 86 16.58 -24.87 -10.62
C ASN A 86 15.46 -23.90 -10.19
N MET A 87 14.98 -24.03 -8.95
CA MET A 87 13.87 -23.24 -8.39
C MET A 87 14.06 -21.72 -8.52
N PHE A 88 15.27 -21.23 -8.28
CA PHE A 88 15.56 -19.80 -8.39
C PHE A 88 15.54 -19.32 -9.84
N GLN A 89 16.10 -20.11 -10.75
CA GLN A 89 16.07 -19.83 -12.19
C GLN A 89 14.62 -19.82 -12.71
N TYR A 90 13.81 -20.79 -12.31
CA TYR A 90 12.38 -20.84 -12.64
C TYR A 90 11.66 -19.57 -12.16
N PHE A 91 11.88 -19.17 -10.89
CA PHE A 91 11.26 -17.98 -10.35
C PHE A 91 11.65 -16.70 -11.12
N VAL A 92 12.95 -16.52 -11.38
CA VAL A 92 13.45 -15.28 -12.01
C VAL A 92 13.14 -15.24 -13.52
N LYS A 93 13.34 -16.37 -14.22
CA LYS A 93 13.25 -16.40 -15.69
C LYS A 93 11.82 -16.62 -16.21
N ILE A 94 10.96 -17.29 -15.44
CA ILE A 94 9.62 -17.68 -15.88
C ILE A 94 8.55 -16.99 -15.04
N VAL A 95 8.56 -17.16 -13.72
CA VAL A 95 7.49 -16.65 -12.84
C VAL A 95 7.45 -15.13 -12.84
N LEU A 96 8.57 -14.43 -12.62
CA LEU A 96 8.61 -12.96 -12.58
C LEU A 96 8.16 -12.30 -13.89
N PRO A 97 8.63 -12.73 -15.09
CA PRO A 97 8.15 -12.17 -16.35
C PRO A 97 6.65 -12.37 -16.58
N LEU A 98 6.11 -13.55 -16.22
CA LEU A 98 4.68 -13.84 -16.33
C LEU A 98 3.84 -13.05 -15.31
N SER A 99 4.46 -12.58 -14.23
CA SER A 99 3.80 -11.89 -13.10
C SER A 99 3.75 -10.38 -13.25
N LYS A 100 4.10 -9.81 -14.40
CA LYS A 100 4.15 -8.34 -14.59
C LYS A 100 2.86 -7.63 -14.19
N ALA A 101 1.71 -8.25 -14.44
CA ALA A 101 0.41 -7.68 -14.08
C ALA A 101 0.24 -7.55 -12.56
N ILE A 102 0.47 -8.63 -11.81
CA ILE A 102 0.32 -8.60 -10.35
C ILE A 102 1.40 -7.73 -9.69
N ILE A 103 2.61 -7.68 -10.24
CA ILE A 103 3.69 -6.81 -9.75
C ILE A 103 3.26 -5.34 -9.89
N ALA A 104 2.71 -4.94 -11.04
CA ALA A 104 2.23 -3.59 -11.26
C ALA A 104 1.08 -3.21 -10.31
N ILE A 105 0.14 -4.13 -10.06
CA ILE A 105 -0.96 -3.96 -9.11
C ILE A 105 -0.42 -3.78 -7.69
N MET A 106 0.52 -4.62 -7.26
CA MET A 106 1.12 -4.52 -5.94
C MET A 106 1.92 -3.22 -5.77
N ALA A 107 2.70 -2.83 -6.79
CA ALA A 107 3.41 -1.56 -6.79
C ALA A 107 2.46 -0.38 -6.59
N LEU A 108 1.31 -0.37 -7.28
CA LEU A 108 0.28 0.65 -7.09
C LEU A 108 -0.29 0.64 -5.66
N TYR A 109 -0.70 -0.53 -5.15
CA TYR A 109 -1.29 -0.62 -3.81
C TYR A 109 -0.33 -0.14 -2.73
N TYR A 110 0.94 -0.52 -2.79
CA TYR A 110 1.93 -0.05 -1.83
C TYR A 110 2.25 1.44 -2.02
N ALA A 111 2.38 1.92 -3.25
CA ALA A 111 2.62 3.33 -3.51
C ALA A 111 1.48 4.23 -3.02
N VAL A 112 0.22 3.84 -3.30
CA VAL A 112 -0.96 4.57 -2.81
C VAL A 112 -1.08 4.46 -1.28
N GLY A 113 -0.80 3.29 -0.71
CA GLY A 113 -0.80 3.09 0.74
C GLY A 113 0.21 3.98 1.45
N HIS A 114 1.45 4.06 0.97
CA HIS A 114 2.47 4.94 1.53
C HIS A 114 2.18 6.42 1.26
N TRP A 115 1.63 6.76 0.08
CA TRP A 115 1.19 8.12 -0.20
C TRP A 115 0.13 8.61 0.80
N ASN A 116 -0.80 7.74 1.17
CA ASN A 116 -1.88 8.04 2.12
C ASN A 116 -1.50 7.73 3.59
N SER A 117 -0.23 7.68 3.95
CA SER A 117 0.26 7.32 5.29
C SER A 117 0.06 8.41 6.36
N PHE A 118 -0.95 9.25 6.19
CA PHE A 118 -1.31 10.34 7.12
C PHE A 118 -1.41 9.87 8.57
N PHE A 119 -2.19 8.81 8.83
CA PHE A 119 -2.46 8.33 10.17
C PHE A 119 -1.19 7.83 10.88
N ASN A 120 -0.36 7.06 10.18
CA ASN A 120 0.92 6.61 10.70
C ASN A 120 1.89 7.77 10.92
N GLY A 121 1.91 8.74 10.01
CA GLY A 121 2.70 9.96 10.17
C GLY A 121 2.33 10.73 11.42
N MET A 122 1.04 10.90 11.68
CA MET A 122 0.53 11.63 12.85
C MET A 122 0.86 10.93 14.19
N ILE A 123 0.86 9.59 14.20
CA ILE A 123 1.03 8.83 15.45
C ILE A 123 2.49 8.56 15.78
N TYR A 124 3.30 8.23 14.77
CA TYR A 124 4.66 7.74 15.00
C TYR A 124 5.75 8.77 14.71
N VAL A 125 5.41 9.93 14.15
CA VAL A 125 6.41 10.96 13.80
C VAL A 125 6.03 12.27 14.49
N THR A 126 6.98 12.84 15.25
CA THR A 126 6.86 14.15 15.91
C THR A 126 7.76 15.20 15.25
N ASN A 127 8.83 14.77 14.60
CA ASN A 127 9.73 15.66 13.89
C ASN A 127 9.10 16.13 12.56
N MET A 128 8.80 17.43 12.48
CA MET A 128 8.19 18.04 11.29
C MET A 128 8.97 17.80 9.99
N LYS A 129 10.30 17.60 10.06
CA LYS A 129 11.13 17.31 8.87
C LYS A 129 10.84 15.92 8.26
N LEU A 130 10.25 15.03 9.03
CA LEU A 130 9.92 13.66 8.62
C LEU A 130 8.44 13.48 8.30
N TYR A 131 7.63 14.54 8.40
CA TYR A 131 6.20 14.47 8.15
C TYR A 131 5.90 14.06 6.69
N PRO A 132 5.05 13.06 6.49
CA PRO A 132 4.47 12.80 5.17
C PRO A 132 3.71 14.03 4.69
N LEU A 133 3.69 14.24 3.38
CA LEU A 133 2.98 15.37 2.78
C LEU A 133 1.51 15.45 3.23
N GLN A 134 0.84 14.32 3.40
CA GLN A 134 -0.55 14.26 3.84
C GLN A 134 -0.78 14.83 5.25
N VAL A 135 0.20 14.74 6.16
CA VAL A 135 0.13 15.38 7.50
C VAL A 135 0.20 16.90 7.33
N ILE A 136 1.15 17.38 6.53
CA ILE A 136 1.33 18.82 6.27
C ILE A 136 0.07 19.41 5.61
N LEU A 137 -0.48 18.72 4.60
CA LEU A 137 -1.70 19.16 3.92
C LEU A 137 -2.91 19.25 4.86
N ARG A 138 -3.04 18.30 5.79
CA ARG A 138 -4.07 18.35 6.83
C ARG A 138 -3.88 19.52 7.77
N ASP A 139 -2.65 19.76 8.24
CA ASP A 139 -2.37 20.85 9.16
C ASP A 139 -2.66 22.21 8.52
N ILE A 140 -2.37 22.37 7.23
CA ILE A 140 -2.77 23.56 6.46
C ILE A 140 -4.30 23.72 6.43
N LEU A 141 -5.04 22.62 6.21
CA LEU A 141 -6.51 22.66 6.20
C LEU A 141 -7.11 23.04 7.56
N ILE A 142 -6.55 22.53 8.66
CA ILE A 142 -7.04 22.81 10.02
C ILE A 142 -6.66 24.22 10.45
N SER A 143 -5.43 24.67 10.19
CA SER A 143 -4.98 26.01 10.52
C SER A 143 -5.84 27.09 9.85
N GLY A 144 -6.29 26.84 8.62
CA GLY A 144 -7.22 27.74 7.92
C GLY A 144 -8.64 27.79 8.50
N GLN A 145 -9.00 26.85 9.40
CA GLN A 145 -10.32 26.79 10.05
C GLN A 145 -10.31 27.25 11.51
N SER A 146 -9.15 27.43 12.12
CA SER A 146 -8.97 27.65 13.57
C SER A 146 -9.01 29.11 13.98
N VAL A 147 -9.47 30.01 13.11
CA VAL A 147 -9.56 31.45 13.43
C VAL A 147 -10.87 31.74 14.12
N ASP A 148 -10.79 32.34 15.30
CA ASP A 148 -11.98 32.78 16.07
C ASP A 148 -12.70 33.92 15.34
N PRO A 149 -13.94 33.71 14.84
CA PRO A 149 -14.67 34.70 14.08
C PRO A 149 -15.07 35.93 14.90
N SER A 150 -15.07 35.80 16.23
CA SER A 150 -15.59 36.84 17.15
C SER A 150 -14.63 38.02 17.34
N SER A 151 -13.36 37.89 16.94
CA SER A 151 -12.32 38.89 17.15
C SER A 151 -11.92 39.67 15.90
N MET A 152 -12.59 39.43 14.74
CA MET A 152 -12.21 40.01 13.46
C MET A 152 -13.27 40.94 12.87
N ASP A 153 -12.81 41.93 12.09
CA ASP A 153 -13.60 42.73 11.20
C ASP A 153 -14.38 41.85 10.20
N PRO A 154 -15.67 42.11 9.91
CA PRO A 154 -16.46 41.34 8.94
C PRO A 154 -15.81 41.20 7.58
N ASP A 155 -15.14 42.22 7.05
CA ASP A 155 -14.47 42.20 5.76
C ASP A 155 -13.23 41.28 5.80
N ALA A 156 -12.45 41.31 6.86
CA ALA A 156 -11.30 40.43 7.06
C ALA A 156 -11.72 38.95 7.19
N LEU A 157 -12.87 38.72 7.85
CA LEU A 157 -13.43 37.36 7.98
C LEU A 157 -13.85 36.77 6.61
N GLU A 158 -14.42 37.61 5.72
CA GLU A 158 -14.83 37.13 4.39
C GLU A 158 -13.62 36.80 3.51
N ILE A 159 -12.59 37.63 3.53
CA ILE A 159 -11.32 37.39 2.86
C ILE A 159 -10.68 36.07 3.35
N MET A 160 -10.65 35.85 4.66
CA MET A 160 -10.12 34.63 5.25
C MET A 160 -10.90 33.38 4.84
N LYS A 161 -12.23 33.45 4.83
CA LYS A 161 -13.08 32.36 4.34
C LYS A 161 -12.79 32.03 2.87
N GLN A 162 -12.57 33.04 2.05
CA GLN A 162 -12.24 32.86 0.64
C GLN A 162 -10.85 32.20 0.48
N ILE A 163 -9.86 32.65 1.24
CA ILE A 163 -8.51 32.05 1.27
C ILE A 163 -8.60 30.59 1.72
N ALA A 164 -9.31 30.29 2.82
CA ALA A 164 -9.49 28.94 3.31
C ALA A 164 -10.15 28.00 2.29
N ARG A 165 -11.14 28.50 1.54
CA ARG A 165 -11.74 27.74 0.42
C ARG A 165 -10.74 27.47 -0.69
N THR A 166 -9.96 28.45 -1.10
CA THR A 166 -8.94 28.29 -2.15
C THR A 166 -7.87 27.29 -1.73
N ILE A 167 -7.38 27.39 -0.50
CA ILE A 167 -6.42 26.43 0.08
C ILE A 167 -6.99 25.02 0.08
N LYS A 168 -8.26 24.84 0.48
CA LYS A 168 -8.93 23.54 0.47
C LYS A 168 -8.90 22.88 -0.92
N TYR A 169 -9.22 23.61 -1.98
CA TYR A 169 -9.17 23.07 -3.34
C TYR A 169 -7.74 22.79 -3.80
N GLY A 170 -6.79 23.66 -3.46
CA GLY A 170 -5.36 23.44 -3.74
C GLY A 170 -4.84 22.15 -3.07
N VAL A 171 -5.18 21.94 -1.80
CA VAL A 171 -4.82 20.71 -1.06
C VAL A 171 -5.43 19.47 -1.71
N MET A 172 -6.69 19.51 -2.12
CA MET A 172 -7.35 18.39 -2.82
C MET A 172 -6.62 18.02 -4.11
N ILE A 173 -6.23 19.00 -4.91
CA ILE A 173 -5.49 18.78 -6.16
C ILE A 173 -4.11 18.18 -5.86
N VAL A 174 -3.34 18.79 -4.97
CA VAL A 174 -1.98 18.33 -4.64
C VAL A 174 -2.00 16.91 -4.04
N SER A 175 -2.97 16.59 -3.17
CA SER A 175 -3.09 15.26 -2.57
C SER A 175 -3.48 14.16 -3.55
N SER A 176 -4.28 14.48 -4.57
CA SER A 176 -4.77 13.51 -5.57
C SER A 176 -3.86 13.37 -6.79
N LEU A 177 -3.10 14.39 -7.13
CA LEU A 177 -2.32 14.47 -8.38
C LEU A 177 -1.36 13.28 -8.60
N PRO A 178 -0.55 12.83 -7.62
CA PRO A 178 0.36 11.70 -7.84
C PRO A 178 -0.37 10.39 -8.12
N VAL A 179 -1.52 10.16 -7.47
CA VAL A 179 -2.33 8.97 -7.72
C VAL A 179 -2.94 9.01 -9.12
N LEU A 180 -3.43 10.17 -9.54
CA LEU A 180 -3.96 10.37 -10.90
C LEU A 180 -2.88 10.18 -11.97
N ILE A 181 -1.66 10.65 -11.72
CA ILE A 181 -0.52 10.44 -12.65
C ILE A 181 -0.15 8.96 -12.74
N MET A 182 -0.19 8.22 -11.64
CA MET A 182 0.16 6.79 -11.63
C MET A 182 -0.89 5.91 -12.32
N TYR A 183 -2.15 6.31 -12.34
CA TYR A 183 -3.25 5.53 -12.88
C TYR A 183 -3.04 5.05 -14.34
N PRO A 184 -2.68 5.90 -15.33
CA PRO A 184 -2.49 5.47 -16.71
C PRO A 184 -1.40 4.41 -16.89
N PHE A 185 -0.36 4.46 -16.06
CA PHE A 185 0.74 3.49 -16.13
C PHE A 185 0.30 2.09 -15.68
N VAL A 186 -0.65 2.00 -14.77
CA VAL A 186 -1.12 0.73 -14.22
C VAL A 186 -2.35 0.21 -14.96
N GLN A 187 -3.20 1.08 -15.51
CA GLN A 187 -4.41 0.73 -16.24
C GLN A 187 -4.17 -0.32 -17.34
N LYS A 188 -3.07 -0.19 -18.09
CA LYS A 188 -2.70 -1.14 -19.15
C LYS A 188 -2.48 -2.57 -18.67
N TYR A 189 -2.12 -2.75 -17.39
CA TYR A 189 -1.92 -4.07 -16.78
C TYR A 189 -3.22 -4.64 -16.24
N PHE A 190 -4.16 -3.80 -15.78
CA PHE A 190 -5.50 -4.23 -15.36
C PHE A 190 -6.29 -4.83 -16.52
N VAL A 191 -6.33 -4.16 -17.66
CA VAL A 191 -7.07 -4.62 -18.82
C VAL A 191 -6.57 -5.98 -19.30
N LYS A 192 -5.25 -6.21 -19.28
CA LYS A 192 -4.68 -7.51 -19.67
C LYS A 192 -4.90 -8.61 -18.64
N GLY A 193 -4.92 -8.28 -17.33
CA GLY A 193 -5.10 -9.27 -16.27
C GLY A 193 -6.54 -9.76 -16.12
N VAL A 194 -7.53 -8.91 -16.32
CA VAL A 194 -8.96 -9.26 -16.25
C VAL A 194 -9.39 -10.15 -17.42
N MET A 195 -8.83 -9.94 -18.62
CA MET A 195 -9.17 -10.75 -19.79
C MET A 195 -8.68 -12.21 -19.69
N ILE A 196 -7.61 -12.49 -18.98
CA ILE A 196 -7.09 -13.87 -18.80
C ILE A 196 -8.01 -14.69 -17.88
N GLY A 197 -8.73 -14.06 -16.95
CA GLY A 197 -9.67 -14.71 -16.04
C GLY A 197 -11.06 -14.96 -16.63
N SER A 198 -11.46 -14.24 -17.68
CA SER A 198 -12.81 -14.34 -18.27
C SER A 198 -12.95 -15.38 -19.39
N VAL A 199 -11.88 -15.99 -19.84
CA VAL A 199 -11.89 -16.97 -20.95
C VAL A 199 -12.00 -18.43 -20.45
N LYS A 200 -12.17 -18.66 -19.14
CA LYS A 200 -12.53 -19.98 -18.58
C LYS A 200 -14.02 -20.00 -18.22
N GLY A 201 -14.87 -19.90 -19.22
CA GLY A 201 -16.27 -20.25 -19.19
C GLY A 201 -16.53 -21.26 -20.30
#